data_ec6f3330981cbd043066fc3a6b906b44
#
_entry.id   ec6f3330981cbd043066fc3a6b906b44
#
_cell.length_a   1.000
_cell.length_b   1.000
_cell.length_c   1.000
_cell.angle_alpha   90.00
_cell.angle_beta   90.00
_cell.angle_gamma   90.00
#
_symmetry.space_group_name_H-M   'P 1'
#
loop_
_entity.id
_entity.type
_entity.pdbx_description
1 polymer ?
#
loop_
_entity_poly.entity_id
_entity_poly.type
_entity_poly.pdbx_seq_one_letter_code
_entity_poly.pdbx_strand_id
1 'polypeptide(L)'
;LSSDYFVRAFQPSTGEILWASDEAKGRESLSFSPDGKTMYIKGIKNNITAADISKGVYTPLWNTAMPYESNFIPTRMETTEQYVFIPTEFGVVHAVRTDGSGISWQWKVAHSAVTSLKNAGERRLIVMTMDGTVTCLKY
;
A
#
# COMPACT_ATOMS: atom_id res chain seq x y z
N LEU A 1 -9.81 1.37 7.48
CA LEU A 1 -9.32 0.24 8.29
C LEU A 1 -9.75 0.44 9.75
N SER A 2 -10.11 -0.62 10.40
CA SER A 2 -10.56 -0.62 11.78
C SER A 2 -9.76 -1.62 12.64
N SER A 3 -9.87 -1.52 13.95
CA SER A 3 -9.12 -2.39 14.88
C SER A 3 -9.47 -3.88 14.79
N ASP A 4 -10.57 -4.21 14.13
CA ASP A 4 -11.01 -5.60 13.84
C ASP A 4 -10.44 -6.14 12.50
N TYR A 5 -9.56 -5.37 11.83
CA TYR A 5 -8.92 -5.69 10.55
C TYR A 5 -9.86 -5.78 9.34
N PHE A 6 -11.12 -5.42 9.49
CA PHE A 6 -12.03 -5.31 8.36
C PHE A 6 -11.72 -4.09 7.50
N VAL A 7 -11.86 -4.26 6.20
CA VAL A 7 -11.94 -3.15 5.24
C VAL A 7 -13.41 -2.93 4.93
N ARG A 8 -13.86 -1.68 5.06
CA ARG A 8 -15.27 -1.32 4.85
C ARG A 8 -15.38 -0.17 3.87
N ALA A 9 -16.35 -0.24 3.00
CA ALA A 9 -16.79 0.89 2.19
C ALA A 9 -18.09 1.45 2.75
N PHE A 10 -18.18 2.77 2.80
CA PHE A 10 -19.34 3.49 3.29
C PHE A 10 -19.90 4.40 2.21
N GLN A 11 -21.21 4.58 2.21
CA GLN A 11 -21.84 5.66 1.48
C GLN A 11 -21.58 6.98 2.21
N PRO A 12 -20.86 7.95 1.60
CA PRO A 12 -20.45 9.17 2.32
C PRO A 12 -21.62 10.02 2.82
N SER A 13 -22.76 10.02 2.10
CA SER A 13 -23.93 10.84 2.42
C SER A 13 -24.78 10.28 3.54
N THR A 14 -24.79 8.97 3.76
CA THR A 14 -25.67 8.30 4.73
C THR A 14 -24.90 7.60 5.85
N GLY A 15 -23.62 7.27 5.64
CA GLY A 15 -22.82 6.45 6.55
C GLY A 15 -23.15 4.96 6.49
N GLU A 16 -24.00 4.52 5.57
CA GLU A 16 -24.34 3.12 5.40
C GLU A 16 -23.14 2.31 4.90
N ILE A 17 -22.98 1.10 5.42
CA ILE A 17 -21.95 0.16 4.95
C ILE A 17 -22.41 -0.42 3.62
N LEU A 18 -21.66 -0.13 2.57
CA LEU A 18 -21.88 -0.69 1.23
C LEU A 18 -21.40 -2.14 1.14
N TRP A 19 -20.23 -2.40 1.72
CA TRP A 19 -19.68 -3.73 1.90
C TRP A 19 -18.61 -3.75 3.01
N ALA A 20 -18.34 -4.96 3.53
CA ALA A 20 -17.28 -5.21 4.48
C ALA A 20 -16.56 -6.52 4.12
N SER A 21 -15.23 -6.57 4.24
CA SER A 21 -14.42 -7.76 4.04
C SER A 21 -13.34 -7.86 5.10
N ASP A 22 -13.16 -9.06 5.66
CA ASP A 22 -12.03 -9.40 6.52
C ASP A 22 -10.98 -10.24 5.80
N GLU A 23 -11.18 -10.52 4.54
CA GLU A 23 -10.36 -11.43 3.74
C GLU A 23 -8.91 -10.92 3.60
N ALA A 24 -8.76 -9.61 3.36
CA ALA A 24 -7.44 -8.99 3.26
C ALA A 24 -6.74 -8.82 4.61
N LYS A 25 -7.47 -8.90 5.72
CA LYS A 25 -6.95 -8.59 7.07
C LYS A 25 -6.14 -7.30 7.10
N GLY A 26 -6.75 -6.22 6.61
CA GLY A 26 -6.11 -4.91 6.48
C GLY A 26 -5.68 -4.34 7.82
N ARG A 27 -4.51 -3.72 7.90
CA ARG A 27 -3.95 -3.24 9.16
C ARG A 27 -3.66 -1.74 9.19
N GLU A 28 -2.74 -1.26 8.39
CA GLU A 28 -2.18 0.07 8.60
C GLU A 28 -2.45 1.02 7.44
N SER A 29 -2.44 0.49 6.25
CA SER A 29 -2.43 1.31 5.04
C SER A 29 -3.20 0.63 3.92
N LEU A 30 -3.87 1.46 3.15
CA LEU A 30 -4.43 1.10 1.86
C LEU A 30 -4.14 2.21 0.85
N SER A 31 -4.15 1.85 -0.41
CA SER A 31 -4.05 2.80 -1.52
C SER A 31 -4.87 2.30 -2.71
N PHE A 32 -5.00 3.11 -3.73
CA PHE A 32 -5.80 2.80 -4.92
C PHE A 32 -4.95 2.92 -6.17
N SER A 33 -5.30 2.15 -7.19
CA SER A 33 -4.78 2.37 -8.54
C SER A 33 -5.13 3.78 -9.05
N PRO A 34 -4.36 4.34 -9.98
CA PRO A 34 -4.65 5.67 -10.53
C PRO A 34 -6.05 5.83 -11.12
N ASP A 35 -6.64 4.75 -11.65
CA ASP A 35 -8.00 4.73 -12.18
C ASP A 35 -9.10 4.45 -11.12
N GLY A 36 -8.70 4.22 -9.86
CA GLY A 36 -9.60 3.97 -8.74
C GLY A 36 -10.29 2.61 -8.72
N LYS A 37 -9.94 1.69 -9.62
CA LYS A 37 -10.62 0.39 -9.75
C LYS A 37 -10.04 -0.70 -8.89
N THR A 38 -8.74 -0.61 -8.58
CA THR A 38 -8.05 -1.58 -7.73
C THR A 38 -7.66 -0.95 -6.40
N MET A 39 -7.94 -1.65 -5.33
CA MET A 39 -7.50 -1.31 -3.99
C MET A 39 -6.36 -2.22 -3.57
N TYR A 40 -5.31 -1.64 -3.02
CA TYR A 40 -4.16 -2.35 -2.45
C TYR A 40 -4.18 -2.19 -0.94
N ILE A 41 -3.99 -3.30 -0.22
CA ILE A 41 -4.14 -3.36 1.24
C ILE A 41 -2.90 -3.99 1.85
N LYS A 42 -2.30 -3.30 2.81
CA LYS A 42 -1.24 -3.87 3.65
C LYS A 42 -1.89 -4.70 4.75
N GLY A 43 -1.67 -6.01 4.69
CA GLY A 43 -2.28 -6.98 5.60
C GLY A 43 -1.45 -7.26 6.84
N ILE A 44 -2.09 -7.85 7.87
CA ILE A 44 -1.45 -8.20 9.16
C ILE A 44 -0.45 -9.35 9.07
N LYS A 45 -0.47 -10.12 7.99
CA LYS A 45 0.42 -11.26 7.76
C LYS A 45 1.65 -10.89 6.93
N ASN A 46 2.07 -9.63 6.96
CA ASN A 46 3.16 -9.10 6.15
C ASN A 46 2.95 -9.43 4.66
N ASN A 47 1.81 -9.07 4.16
CA ASN A 47 1.40 -9.29 2.78
C ASN A 47 0.76 -8.03 2.21
N ILE A 48 0.77 -7.94 0.90
CA ILE A 48 -0.01 -6.97 0.14
C ILE A 48 -1.06 -7.72 -0.65
N THR A 49 -2.32 -7.31 -0.49
CA THR A 49 -3.46 -7.85 -1.24
C THR A 49 -3.97 -6.80 -2.20
N ALA A 50 -4.26 -7.19 -3.43
CA ALA A 50 -5.03 -6.38 -4.36
C ALA A 50 -6.45 -6.91 -4.50
N ALA A 51 -7.40 -6.00 -4.61
CA ALA A 51 -8.80 -6.32 -4.86
C ALA A 51 -9.40 -5.39 -5.92
N ASP A 52 -10.20 -5.93 -6.81
CA ASP A 52 -11.06 -5.15 -7.71
C ASP A 52 -12.26 -4.62 -6.92
N ILE A 53 -12.48 -3.32 -7.02
CA ILE A 53 -13.61 -2.61 -6.41
C ILE A 53 -14.45 -1.86 -7.44
N SER A 54 -14.18 -2.05 -8.72
CA SER A 54 -14.82 -1.33 -9.83
C SER A 54 -16.34 -1.53 -9.90
N LYS A 55 -16.82 -2.66 -9.38
CA LYS A 55 -18.26 -3.00 -9.35
C LYS A 55 -18.93 -2.65 -8.01
N GLY A 56 -18.25 -1.91 -7.14
CA GLY A 56 -18.76 -1.56 -5.81
C GLY A 56 -18.80 -2.73 -4.82
N VAL A 57 -18.06 -3.80 -5.09
CA VAL A 57 -17.88 -4.96 -4.21
C VAL A 57 -16.41 -5.33 -4.13
N TYR A 58 -16.01 -5.95 -3.01
CA TYR A 58 -14.65 -6.46 -2.83
C TYR A 58 -14.47 -7.77 -3.58
N THR A 59 -13.56 -7.81 -4.54
CA THR A 59 -13.20 -9.03 -5.28
C THR A 59 -11.68 -9.20 -5.25
N PRO A 60 -11.13 -10.22 -4.55
CA PRO A 60 -9.69 -10.41 -4.46
C PRO A 60 -9.08 -10.73 -5.84
N LEU A 61 -7.92 -10.13 -6.13
CA LEU A 61 -7.16 -10.35 -7.36
C LEU A 61 -5.91 -11.18 -7.10
N TRP A 62 -5.04 -10.71 -6.20
CA TRP A 62 -3.80 -11.38 -5.84
C TRP A 62 -3.35 -11.02 -4.43
N ASN A 63 -2.45 -11.84 -3.89
CA ASN A 63 -1.81 -11.64 -2.59
C ASN A 63 -0.32 -11.96 -2.70
N THR A 64 0.54 -11.04 -2.26
CA THR A 64 2.00 -11.18 -2.29
C THR A 64 2.55 -11.10 -0.87
N ALA A 65 3.29 -12.13 -0.46
CA ALA A 65 4.03 -12.10 0.80
C ALA A 65 5.20 -11.11 0.72
N MET A 66 5.43 -10.38 1.80
CA MET A 66 6.50 -9.40 1.90
C MET A 66 7.65 -9.93 2.75
N PRO A 67 8.91 -9.63 2.38
CA PRO A 67 10.09 -10.18 3.05
C PRO A 67 10.50 -9.38 4.30
N TYR A 68 9.52 -8.90 5.05
CA TYR A 68 9.77 -8.20 6.32
C TYR A 68 8.91 -8.80 7.42
N GLU A 69 9.41 -8.79 8.64
CA GLU A 69 8.63 -9.10 9.83
C GLU A 69 7.72 -7.94 10.21
N SER A 70 7.03 -8.02 11.35
CA SER A 70 6.06 -7.01 11.80
C SER A 70 6.54 -5.58 11.56
N ASN A 71 5.79 -4.86 10.76
CA ASN A 71 6.11 -3.51 10.34
C ASN A 71 4.88 -2.64 10.58
N PHE A 72 4.97 -1.77 11.60
CA PHE A 72 3.87 -0.95 12.12
C PHE A 72 3.98 0.51 11.71
N ILE A 73 4.14 0.77 10.44
CA ILE A 73 4.24 2.14 9.98
C ILE A 73 2.94 2.59 9.32
N PRO A 74 2.32 3.69 9.80
CA PRO A 74 1.08 4.21 9.24
C PRO A 74 1.28 4.96 7.91
N THR A 75 2.50 5.00 7.41
CA THR A 75 2.80 5.67 6.14
C THR A 75 2.06 5.01 5.00
N ARG A 76 1.37 5.83 4.22
CA ARG A 76 0.58 5.36 3.08
C ARG A 76 1.50 4.80 2.00
N MET A 77 1.04 3.73 1.37
CA MET A 77 1.59 3.25 0.12
C MET A 77 1.31 4.26 -0.99
N GLU A 78 2.24 4.40 -1.92
CA GLU A 78 2.06 5.18 -3.14
C GLU A 78 1.91 4.24 -4.33
N THR A 79 1.08 4.61 -5.30
CA THR A 79 0.77 3.74 -6.43
C THR A 79 0.96 4.43 -7.77
N THR A 80 1.34 3.64 -8.76
CA THR A 80 1.39 4.01 -10.17
C THR A 80 0.67 2.92 -10.98
N GLU A 81 0.64 3.05 -12.29
CA GLU A 81 0.09 1.99 -13.15
C GLU A 81 0.87 0.67 -13.05
N GLN A 82 2.18 0.72 -12.77
CA GLN A 82 3.06 -0.44 -12.78
C GLN A 82 3.45 -0.95 -11.39
N TYR A 83 3.44 -0.09 -10.37
CA TYR A 83 3.97 -0.40 -9.06
C TYR A 83 3.09 0.08 -7.91
N VAL A 84 3.10 -0.69 -6.83
CA VAL A 84 2.72 -0.28 -5.49
C VAL A 84 4.01 -0.13 -4.68
N PHE A 85 4.30 1.08 -4.20
CA PHE A 85 5.48 1.35 -3.36
C PHE A 85 5.09 1.25 -1.90
N ILE A 86 5.80 0.40 -1.18
CA ILE A 86 5.49 0.04 0.19
C ILE A 86 6.62 0.54 1.10
N PRO A 87 6.31 1.49 1.99
CA PRO A 87 7.27 1.99 2.96
C PRO A 87 7.46 1.00 4.12
N THR A 88 8.66 1.02 4.72
CA THR A 88 8.94 0.26 5.93
C THR A 88 9.51 1.13 7.06
N GLU A 89 9.42 0.64 8.29
CA GLU A 89 10.01 1.29 9.46
C GLU A 89 11.54 1.23 9.49
N PHE A 90 12.13 0.37 8.65
CA PHE A 90 13.59 0.21 8.54
C PHE A 90 14.21 0.99 7.38
N GLY A 91 13.50 1.95 6.81
CA GLY A 91 13.99 2.81 5.73
C GLY A 91 14.09 2.10 4.38
N VAL A 92 13.40 0.99 4.20
CA VAL A 92 13.32 0.27 2.92
C VAL A 92 12.02 0.62 2.21
N VAL A 93 12.10 0.85 0.92
CA VAL A 93 10.96 0.93 0.02
C VAL A 93 10.94 -0.32 -0.86
N HIS A 94 9.83 -1.05 -0.86
CA HIS A 94 9.60 -2.16 -1.77
C HIS A 94 8.71 -1.71 -2.93
N ALA A 95 9.02 -2.11 -4.14
CA ALA A 95 8.16 -1.94 -5.31
C ALA A 95 7.55 -3.29 -5.71
N VAL A 96 6.26 -3.44 -5.50
CA VAL A 96 5.47 -4.61 -5.92
C VAL A 96 4.78 -4.29 -7.23
N ARG A 97 4.78 -5.23 -8.15
CA ARG A 97 4.11 -5.06 -9.42
C ARG A 97 2.59 -5.14 -9.28
N THR A 98 1.90 -4.25 -9.97
CA THR A 98 0.43 -4.17 -9.93
C THR A 98 -0.26 -5.37 -10.59
N ASP A 99 0.45 -6.10 -11.44
CA ASP A 99 -0.02 -7.33 -12.09
C ASP A 99 0.02 -8.59 -11.19
N GLY A 100 0.52 -8.47 -9.94
CA GLY A 100 0.63 -9.57 -9.01
C GLY A 100 1.85 -10.47 -9.18
N SER A 101 2.77 -10.16 -10.11
CA SER A 101 3.99 -10.95 -10.32
C SER A 101 5.02 -10.85 -9.19
N GLY A 102 4.71 -10.08 -8.14
CA GLY A 102 5.51 -10.00 -6.93
C GLY A 102 6.38 -8.75 -6.82
N ILE A 103 7.43 -8.85 -5.99
CA ILE A 103 8.37 -7.75 -5.73
C ILE A 103 9.32 -7.61 -6.93
N SER A 104 9.33 -6.42 -7.54
CA SER A 104 10.23 -6.09 -8.64
C SER A 104 11.61 -5.66 -8.13
N TRP A 105 11.63 -4.81 -7.12
CA TRP A 105 12.85 -4.32 -6.48
C TRP A 105 12.57 -3.79 -5.07
N GLN A 106 13.67 -3.58 -4.34
CA GLN A 106 13.66 -2.89 -3.05
C GLN A 106 14.88 -1.98 -2.95
N TRP A 107 14.73 -0.88 -2.20
CA TRP A 107 15.83 0.05 -1.97
C TRP A 107 15.83 0.56 -0.53
N LYS A 108 16.99 0.52 0.10
CA LYS A 108 17.19 1.08 1.43
C LYS A 108 17.65 2.53 1.29
N VAL A 109 16.83 3.48 1.73
CA VAL A 109 17.08 4.92 1.63
C VAL A 109 17.73 5.49 2.88
N ALA A 110 17.47 4.88 4.05
CA ALA A 110 18.00 5.33 5.34
C ALA A 110 18.00 4.17 6.35
N HIS A 111 18.38 4.46 7.60
CA HIS A 111 18.28 3.53 8.73
C HIS A 111 17.10 3.85 9.67
N SER A 112 16.20 4.72 9.23
CA SER A 112 15.01 5.14 9.98
C SER A 112 13.74 4.97 9.15
N ALA A 113 12.59 5.05 9.82
CA ALA A 113 11.29 4.81 9.20
C ALA A 113 11.01 5.76 8.02
N VAL A 114 10.45 5.21 6.95
CA VAL A 114 9.91 6.01 5.85
C VAL A 114 8.62 6.68 6.31
N THR A 115 8.59 7.99 6.31
CA THR A 115 7.45 8.80 6.79
C THR A 115 6.56 9.32 5.67
N SER A 116 7.08 9.36 4.45
CA SER A 116 6.32 9.79 3.27
C SER A 116 6.87 9.17 1.99
N LEU A 117 5.95 8.81 1.11
CA LEU A 117 6.22 8.47 -0.29
C LEU A 117 5.39 9.37 -1.18
N LYS A 118 5.96 9.87 -2.27
CA LYS A 118 5.24 10.68 -3.24
C LYS A 118 5.72 10.45 -4.66
N ASN A 119 4.82 10.03 -5.53
CA ASN A 119 5.11 10.00 -6.97
C ASN A 119 5.23 11.43 -7.49
N ALA A 120 6.40 11.76 -8.02
CA ALA A 120 6.71 13.09 -8.56
C ALA A 120 6.63 13.15 -10.10
N GLY A 121 6.05 12.13 -10.72
CA GLY A 121 6.02 12.00 -12.18
C GLY A 121 7.37 11.60 -12.79
N GLU A 122 7.39 11.36 -14.09
CA GLU A 122 8.61 11.00 -14.84
C GLU A 122 9.40 9.84 -14.20
N ARG A 123 8.69 8.87 -13.64
CA ARG A 123 9.25 7.71 -12.95
C ARG A 123 10.16 8.10 -11.77
N ARG A 124 9.78 9.15 -11.04
CA ARG A 124 10.48 9.63 -9.83
C ARG A 124 9.61 9.44 -8.61
N LEU A 125 10.17 8.85 -7.57
CA LEU A 125 9.56 8.69 -6.26
C LEU A 125 10.36 9.50 -5.24
N ILE A 126 9.72 10.44 -4.58
CA ILE A 126 10.30 11.17 -3.45
C ILE A 126 10.01 10.38 -2.18
N VAL A 127 11.04 10.10 -1.42
CA VAL A 127 11.00 9.35 -0.16
C VAL A 127 11.52 10.25 0.94
N MET A 128 10.77 10.36 2.03
CA MET A 128 11.20 11.05 3.24
C MET A 128 11.25 10.06 4.40
N THR A 129 12.22 10.22 5.27
CA THR A 129 12.42 9.37 6.44
C THR A 129 12.43 10.17 7.74
N MET A 130 12.25 9.49 8.87
CA MET A 130 12.10 10.10 10.19
C MET A 130 13.36 10.89 10.64
N ASP A 131 14.55 10.51 10.15
CA ASP A 131 15.81 11.22 10.40
C ASP A 131 16.00 12.47 9.55
N GLY A 132 15.00 12.85 8.73
CA GLY A 132 15.02 14.02 7.87
C GLY A 132 15.67 13.80 6.50
N THR A 133 16.09 12.58 6.18
CA THR A 133 16.63 12.28 4.83
C THR A 133 15.51 12.40 3.78
N VAL A 134 15.82 13.09 2.68
CA VAL A 134 14.95 13.18 1.50
C VAL A 134 15.70 12.62 0.31
N THR A 135 15.12 11.60 -0.31
CA THR A 135 15.74 10.89 -1.44
C THR A 135 14.80 10.89 -2.64
N CYS A 136 15.34 11.11 -3.82
CA CYS A 136 14.64 10.92 -5.08
C CYS A 136 15.10 9.61 -5.72
N LEU A 137 14.23 8.63 -5.79
CA LEU A 137 14.46 7.38 -6.50
C LEU A 137 13.92 7.49 -7.92
N LYS A 138 14.68 7.02 -8.90
CA LYS A 138 14.21 6.83 -10.28
C LYS A 138 13.92 5.34 -10.49
N TYR A 139 12.74 4.99 -11.03
CA TYR A 139 12.26 3.63 -11.22
C TYR A 139 11.79 3.33 -12.63
#